data_3bac928271c2a225a1be2061b78b6911
#
_entry.id   3bac928271c2a225a1be2061b78b6911
#
_cell.length_a   1.000
_cell.length_b   1.000
_cell.length_c   1.000
_cell.angle_alpha   90.00
_cell.angle_beta   90.00
_cell.angle_gamma   90.00
#
_symmetry.space_group_name_H-M   'P 1'
#
loop_
_entity.id
_entity.type
_entity.pdbx_description
1 polymer ?
#
loop_
_entity_poly.entity_id
_entity_poly.type
_entity_poly.pdbx_seq_one_letter_code
_entity_poly.pdbx_strand_id
1 'polypeptide(L)'
;DVLGQLADIQAALRLSAAHMSDYPVTPNAVFLTGDSAGGALTLLTLAIENNAEAAAAFGVDKPSGIRFAGAAPVCGAYSSASLETMGRKLTVGYDPNRRIRLEQMLGVDFFAWLEASDPKFLTAEGLAFNVDLPPLLIITCGDDFLEADNLALAAALSRKGADFELFAPKPRRHETL
;
A
#
# COMPACT_ATOMS: atom_id res chain seq x y z
N ASP A 1 -4.39 6.92 12.58
CA ASP A 1 -5.15 6.88 11.35
C ASP A 1 -4.22 6.71 10.14
N VAL A 2 -4.76 6.39 8.97
CA VAL A 2 -3.97 6.13 7.75
C VAL A 2 -3.19 7.36 7.29
N LEU A 3 -3.78 8.55 7.37
CA LEU A 3 -3.10 9.79 6.98
C LEU A 3 -1.94 10.10 7.92
N GLY A 4 -2.11 9.88 9.24
CA GLY A 4 -1.04 9.99 10.21
C GLY A 4 0.12 9.01 9.93
N GLN A 5 -0.21 7.74 9.61
CA GLN A 5 0.81 6.76 9.24
C GLN A 5 1.59 7.18 7.98
N LEU A 6 0.92 7.70 6.96
CA LEU A 6 1.59 8.22 5.77
C LEU A 6 2.44 9.44 6.08
N ALA A 7 1.97 10.34 6.94
CA ALA A 7 2.76 11.50 7.39
C ALA A 7 4.03 11.07 8.13
N ASP A 8 3.92 10.07 9.02
CA ASP A 8 5.06 9.52 9.76
C ASP A 8 6.07 8.84 8.82
N ILE A 9 5.59 8.06 7.84
CA ILE A 9 6.44 7.45 6.81
C ILE A 9 7.16 8.53 6.02
N GLN A 10 6.46 9.57 5.58
CA GLN A 10 7.06 10.68 4.83
C GLN A 10 8.09 11.44 5.67
N ALA A 11 7.86 11.62 6.97
CA ALA A 11 8.84 12.24 7.87
C ALA A 11 10.09 11.35 8.00
N ALA A 12 9.93 10.04 8.18
CA ALA A 12 11.03 9.09 8.26
C ALA A 12 11.84 9.04 6.95
N LEU A 13 11.18 9.04 5.80
CA LEU A 13 11.84 9.06 4.49
C LEU A 13 12.64 10.34 4.27
N ARG A 14 12.08 11.52 4.62
CA ARG A 14 12.82 12.79 4.54
C ARG A 14 14.04 12.80 5.46
N LEU A 15 13.92 12.27 6.68
CA LEU A 15 15.04 12.14 7.59
C LEU A 15 16.11 11.21 7.02
N SER A 16 15.69 10.04 6.49
CA SER A 16 16.59 9.08 5.85
C SER A 16 17.35 9.72 4.67
N ALA A 17 16.64 10.45 3.81
CA ALA A 17 17.23 11.14 2.67
C ALA A 17 18.27 12.18 3.10
N ALA A 18 17.97 12.95 4.17
CA ALA A 18 18.86 13.98 4.69
C ALA A 18 20.14 13.42 5.34
N HIS A 19 20.08 12.21 5.91
CA HIS A 19 21.17 11.58 6.65
C HIS A 19 21.80 10.39 5.93
N MET A 20 21.47 10.15 4.68
CA MET A 20 21.99 9.01 3.92
C MET A 20 23.53 9.05 3.79
N SER A 21 24.12 10.23 3.71
CA SER A 21 25.56 10.44 3.67
C SER A 21 26.30 10.17 4.98
N ASP A 22 25.58 10.10 6.10
CA ASP A 22 26.19 9.87 7.42
C ASP A 22 26.58 8.39 7.63
N TYR A 23 26.14 7.52 6.76
CA TYR A 23 26.42 6.10 6.77
C TYR A 23 27.61 5.77 5.85
N PRO A 24 28.44 4.76 6.20
CA PRO A 24 29.61 4.40 5.40
C PRO A 24 29.29 3.62 4.13
N VAL A 25 28.14 3.87 3.55
CA VAL A 25 27.64 3.24 2.33
C VAL A 25 27.04 4.31 1.42
N THR A 26 27.28 4.18 0.12
CA THR A 26 26.58 4.97 -0.89
C THR A 26 25.55 4.07 -1.54
N PRO A 27 24.25 4.22 -1.23
CA PRO A 27 23.23 3.36 -1.81
C PRO A 27 23.13 3.63 -3.32
N ASN A 28 23.28 2.58 -4.13
CA ASN A 28 23.07 2.64 -5.57
C ASN A 28 21.59 2.61 -5.94
N ALA A 29 20.76 2.04 -5.06
CA ALA A 29 19.33 1.90 -5.24
C ALA A 29 18.64 1.85 -3.88
N VAL A 30 17.43 2.37 -3.81
CA VAL A 30 16.56 2.31 -2.63
C VAL A 30 15.32 1.52 -3.03
N PHE A 31 14.94 0.56 -2.21
CA PHE A 31 13.76 -0.27 -2.40
C PHE A 31 12.80 -0.05 -1.23
N LEU A 32 11.50 -0.20 -1.50
CA LEU A 32 10.47 -0.09 -0.49
C LEU A 32 9.75 -1.44 -0.33
N THR A 33 9.51 -1.84 0.90
CA THR A 33 8.76 -3.06 1.19
C THR A 33 7.90 -2.89 2.43
N GLY A 34 6.89 -3.72 2.56
CA GLY A 34 6.01 -3.79 3.71
C GLY A 34 5.01 -4.91 3.53
N ASP A 35 4.54 -5.47 4.64
CA ASP A 35 3.59 -6.57 4.67
C ASP A 35 2.23 -6.13 5.20
N SER A 36 1.16 -6.75 4.73
CA SER A 36 -0.22 -6.49 5.15
C SER A 36 -0.59 -5.00 5.01
N ALA A 37 -0.85 -4.31 6.11
CA ALA A 37 -1.03 -2.86 6.13
C ALA A 37 0.19 -2.13 5.57
N GLY A 38 1.41 -2.62 5.84
CA GLY A 38 2.65 -2.10 5.27
C GLY A 38 2.74 -2.30 3.76
N GLY A 39 2.17 -3.37 3.21
CA GLY A 39 2.03 -3.56 1.77
C GLY A 39 1.16 -2.49 1.12
N ALA A 40 0.02 -2.16 1.75
CA ALA A 40 -0.83 -1.05 1.34
C ALA A 40 -0.09 0.30 1.42
N LEU A 41 0.57 0.58 2.56
CA LEU A 41 1.34 1.80 2.78
C LEU A 41 2.52 1.92 1.81
N THR A 42 3.11 0.80 1.36
CA THR A 42 4.14 0.78 0.31
C THR A 42 3.62 1.40 -0.99
N LEU A 43 2.47 0.94 -1.50
CA LEU A 43 1.90 1.48 -2.74
C LEU A 43 1.42 2.93 -2.58
N LEU A 44 0.82 3.28 -1.45
CA LEU A 44 0.41 4.67 -1.19
C LEU A 44 1.62 5.60 -1.08
N THR A 45 2.72 5.15 -0.47
CA THR A 45 3.97 5.91 -0.44
C THR A 45 4.53 6.14 -1.84
N LEU A 46 4.55 5.11 -2.69
CA LEU A 46 4.96 5.26 -4.09
C LEU A 46 4.04 6.22 -4.86
N ALA A 47 2.73 6.19 -4.58
CA ALA A 47 1.80 7.13 -5.18
C ALA A 47 2.12 8.58 -4.78
N ILE A 48 2.37 8.82 -3.49
CA ILE A 48 2.76 10.14 -2.97
C ILE A 48 4.07 10.64 -3.60
N GLU A 49 5.09 9.77 -3.70
CA GLU A 49 6.39 10.16 -4.25
C GLU A 49 6.34 10.44 -5.75
N ASN A 50 5.50 9.74 -6.51
CA ASN A 50 5.50 9.73 -7.97
C ASN A 50 4.33 10.49 -8.61
N ASN A 51 3.38 11.02 -7.82
CA ASN A 51 2.22 11.72 -8.33
C ASN A 51 1.80 12.87 -7.38
N ALA A 52 1.92 14.10 -7.87
CA ALA A 52 1.61 15.30 -7.09
C ALA A 52 0.14 15.37 -6.65
N GLU A 53 -0.79 14.84 -7.45
CA GLU A 53 -2.21 14.81 -7.12
C GLU A 53 -2.49 13.78 -6.01
N ALA A 54 -1.79 12.63 -6.03
CA ALA A 54 -1.83 11.68 -4.93
C ALA A 54 -1.24 12.29 -3.65
N ALA A 55 -0.11 12.96 -3.73
CA ALA A 55 0.47 13.65 -2.59
C ALA A 55 -0.52 14.64 -1.95
N ALA A 56 -1.16 15.46 -2.77
CA ALA A 56 -2.19 16.39 -2.30
C ALA A 56 -3.41 15.68 -1.69
N ALA A 57 -3.89 14.59 -2.31
CA ALA A 57 -5.03 13.81 -1.81
C ALA A 57 -4.75 13.18 -0.44
N PHE A 58 -3.51 12.82 -0.17
CA PHE A 58 -3.07 12.27 1.12
C PHE A 58 -2.52 13.33 2.09
N GLY A 59 -2.67 14.62 1.77
CA GLY A 59 -2.27 15.71 2.65
C GLY A 59 -0.74 15.87 2.80
N VAL A 60 0.02 15.44 1.79
CA VAL A 60 1.49 15.54 1.79
C VAL A 60 1.93 16.68 0.88
N ASP A 61 2.26 17.82 1.47
CA ASP A 61 2.70 19.01 0.72
C ASP A 61 4.08 18.81 0.07
N LYS A 62 4.95 18.03 0.74
CA LYS A 62 6.32 17.81 0.28
C LYS A 62 6.71 16.34 0.45
N PRO A 63 6.66 15.55 -0.61
CA PRO A 63 7.22 14.20 -0.63
C PRO A 63 8.71 14.17 -0.29
N SER A 64 9.22 12.99 0.06
CA SER A 64 10.63 12.84 0.48
C SER A 64 11.62 13.13 -0.64
N GLY A 65 11.21 12.93 -1.87
CA GLY A 65 12.05 13.04 -3.07
C GLY A 65 12.94 11.82 -3.30
N ILE A 66 12.78 10.75 -2.52
CA ILE A 66 13.48 9.49 -2.75
C ILE A 66 12.91 8.82 -4.00
N ARG A 67 13.80 8.49 -4.94
CA ARG A 67 13.44 7.66 -6.10
C ARG A 67 13.67 6.20 -5.76
N PHE A 68 12.60 5.45 -5.66
CA PHE A 68 12.67 4.01 -5.42
C PHE A 68 12.99 3.28 -6.72
N ALA A 69 14.00 2.40 -6.67
CA ALA A 69 14.40 1.56 -7.80
C ALA A 69 13.46 0.37 -8.01
N GLY A 70 12.68 0.04 -7.01
CA GLY A 70 11.65 -1.01 -7.02
C GLY A 70 10.96 -1.11 -5.68
N ALA A 71 9.91 -1.91 -5.61
CA ALA A 71 9.24 -2.19 -4.34
C ALA A 71 8.69 -3.61 -4.29
N ALA A 72 8.55 -4.12 -3.06
CA ALA A 72 8.01 -5.44 -2.79
C ALA A 72 6.85 -5.37 -1.78
N PRO A 73 5.62 -5.02 -2.21
CA PRO A 73 4.45 -5.10 -1.35
C PRO A 73 4.07 -6.57 -1.11
N VAL A 74 3.87 -6.94 0.16
CA VAL A 74 3.57 -8.30 0.61
C VAL A 74 2.16 -8.34 1.18
N CYS A 75 1.29 -9.21 0.64
CA CYS A 75 -0.07 -9.47 1.14
C CYS A 75 -0.86 -8.18 1.45
N GLY A 76 -0.75 -7.15 0.60
CA GLY A 76 -1.31 -5.83 0.88
C GLY A 76 -2.79 -5.71 0.56
N ALA A 77 -3.47 -4.77 1.22
CA ALA A 77 -4.84 -4.37 0.94
C ALA A 77 -4.84 -3.11 0.04
N TYR A 78 -5.26 -3.23 -1.20
CA TYR A 78 -5.16 -2.14 -2.19
C TYR A 78 -6.50 -1.53 -2.60
N SER A 79 -7.60 -1.99 -2.00
CA SER A 79 -8.91 -1.43 -2.28
C SER A 79 -9.76 -1.22 -1.03
N SER A 80 -10.65 -0.24 -1.09
CA SER A 80 -11.65 0.00 -0.05
C SER A 80 -12.56 -1.23 0.13
N ALA A 81 -12.89 -1.92 -0.96
CA ALA A 81 -13.69 -3.14 -0.92
C ALA A 81 -12.98 -4.27 -0.15
N SER A 82 -11.65 -4.31 -0.18
CA SER A 82 -10.86 -5.29 0.58
C SER A 82 -10.88 -5.02 2.07
N LEU A 83 -10.88 -3.77 2.49
CA LEU A 83 -11.03 -3.41 3.89
C LEU A 83 -12.40 -3.86 4.43
N GLU A 84 -13.47 -3.75 3.63
CA GLU A 84 -14.76 -4.31 3.99
C GLU A 84 -14.75 -5.84 4.03
N THR A 85 -14.05 -6.50 3.10
CA THR A 85 -13.93 -7.95 3.03
C THR A 85 -13.03 -8.48 4.15
N MET A 86 -11.95 -7.77 4.50
CA MET A 86 -11.08 -8.08 5.63
C MET A 86 -11.87 -8.20 6.92
N GLY A 87 -12.76 -7.25 7.20
CA GLY A 87 -13.62 -7.34 8.36
C GLY A 87 -14.57 -8.56 8.34
N ARG A 88 -14.95 -9.09 7.17
CA ARG A 88 -15.79 -10.31 7.08
C ARG A 88 -15.01 -11.60 7.34
N LYS A 89 -13.74 -11.65 6.96
CA LYS A 89 -12.90 -12.86 7.08
C LYS A 89 -12.15 -12.95 8.41
N LEU A 90 -11.87 -11.82 9.05
CA LEU A 90 -11.26 -11.78 10.38
C LEU A 90 -12.24 -12.12 11.51
N THR A 91 -13.55 -12.05 11.24
CA THR A 91 -14.58 -12.45 12.20
C THR A 91 -15.26 -13.72 11.70
N VAL A 92 -15.15 -14.79 12.48
CA VAL A 92 -15.93 -16.00 12.25
C VAL A 92 -17.38 -15.71 12.67
N GLY A 93 -18.22 -15.31 11.68
CA GLY A 93 -19.62 -14.99 11.89
C GLY A 93 -19.96 -13.50 11.70
N TYR A 94 -21.24 -13.18 11.96
CA TYR A 94 -21.73 -11.80 11.91
C TYR A 94 -21.22 -11.01 13.12
N ASP A 95 -20.42 -9.97 12.89
CA ASP A 95 -19.99 -9.02 13.91
C ASP A 95 -20.69 -7.67 13.69
N PRO A 96 -21.68 -7.30 14.51
CA PRO A 96 -22.39 -6.03 14.40
C PRO A 96 -21.50 -4.81 14.69
N ASN A 97 -20.37 -5.01 15.38
CA ASN A 97 -19.43 -3.95 15.77
C ASN A 97 -18.23 -3.84 14.82
N ARG A 98 -18.27 -4.53 13.69
CA ARG A 98 -17.17 -4.60 12.73
C ARG A 98 -16.69 -3.22 12.28
N ARG A 99 -17.61 -2.33 11.90
CA ARG A 99 -17.28 -0.96 11.51
C ARG A 99 -16.55 -0.22 12.64
N ILE A 100 -17.03 -0.33 13.85
CA ILE A 100 -16.44 0.30 15.05
C ILE A 100 -14.99 -0.22 15.25
N ARG A 101 -14.75 -1.52 15.09
CA ARG A 101 -13.39 -2.07 15.22
C ARG A 101 -12.45 -1.58 14.12
N LEU A 102 -12.94 -1.49 12.89
CA LEU A 102 -12.14 -0.93 11.79
C LEU A 102 -11.84 0.56 12.02
N GLU A 103 -12.81 1.34 12.49
CA GLU A 103 -12.60 2.74 12.86
C GLU A 103 -11.61 2.90 14.02
N GLN A 104 -11.62 1.98 14.99
CA GLN A 104 -10.62 1.96 16.07
C GLN A 104 -9.20 1.66 15.57
N MET A 105 -9.06 0.81 14.56
CA MET A 105 -7.77 0.46 13.96
C MET A 105 -7.25 1.52 12.98
N LEU A 106 -8.15 2.08 12.17
CA LEU A 106 -7.79 2.91 11.02
C LEU A 106 -8.02 4.41 11.27
N GLY A 107 -8.70 4.76 12.35
CA GLY A 107 -9.10 6.14 12.71
C GLY A 107 -10.61 6.33 12.68
N VAL A 108 -11.13 7.14 13.59
CA VAL A 108 -12.58 7.36 13.76
C VAL A 108 -13.28 7.94 12.52
N ASP A 109 -12.56 8.69 11.70
CA ASP A 109 -13.10 9.33 10.50
C ASP A 109 -12.69 8.57 9.21
N PHE A 110 -12.12 7.36 9.34
CA PHE A 110 -11.56 6.62 8.22
C PHE A 110 -12.56 6.39 7.08
N PHE A 111 -13.78 5.95 7.39
CA PHE A 111 -14.80 5.70 6.37
C PHE A 111 -15.32 6.98 5.72
N ALA A 112 -15.47 8.07 6.49
CA ALA A 112 -15.85 9.37 5.94
C ALA A 112 -14.76 9.91 5.00
N TRP A 113 -13.50 9.78 5.39
CA TRP A 113 -12.37 10.13 4.53
C TRP A 113 -12.35 9.25 3.26
N LEU A 114 -12.55 7.94 3.40
CA LEU A 114 -12.55 7.00 2.28
C LEU A 114 -13.66 7.33 1.26
N GLU A 115 -14.88 7.65 1.75
CA GLU A 115 -16.03 8.03 0.92
C GLU A 115 -15.80 9.36 0.19
N ALA A 116 -15.04 10.28 0.80
CA ALA A 116 -14.72 11.60 0.24
C ALA A 116 -13.49 11.56 -0.69
N SER A 117 -12.71 10.48 -0.66
CA SER A 117 -11.45 10.38 -1.39
C SER A 117 -11.65 9.93 -2.83
N ASP A 118 -10.76 10.35 -3.73
CA ASP A 118 -10.77 9.93 -5.12
C ASP A 118 -10.37 8.43 -5.22
N PRO A 119 -11.25 7.56 -5.73
CA PRO A 119 -10.99 6.13 -5.82
C PRO A 119 -9.78 5.77 -6.68
N LYS A 120 -9.31 6.67 -7.55
CA LYS A 120 -8.15 6.41 -8.42
C LYS A 120 -6.85 6.13 -7.66
N PHE A 121 -6.73 6.53 -6.38
CA PHE A 121 -5.58 6.21 -5.55
C PHE A 121 -5.88 5.16 -4.45
N LEU A 122 -7.13 4.68 -4.40
CA LEU A 122 -7.62 3.74 -3.38
C LEU A 122 -8.12 2.43 -3.97
N THR A 123 -7.74 2.13 -5.20
CA THR A 123 -8.01 0.86 -5.87
C THR A 123 -6.75 0.36 -6.55
N ALA A 124 -6.63 -0.96 -6.68
CA ALA A 124 -5.52 -1.59 -7.39
C ALA A 124 -5.42 -1.08 -8.84
N GLU A 125 -6.55 -0.94 -9.53
CA GLU A 125 -6.60 -0.42 -10.89
C GLU A 125 -6.23 1.07 -10.95
N GLY A 126 -6.78 1.86 -10.05
CA GLY A 126 -6.48 3.29 -9.97
C GLY A 126 -5.00 3.56 -9.72
N LEU A 127 -4.39 2.87 -8.76
CA LEU A 127 -2.94 2.95 -8.50
C LEU A 127 -2.13 2.54 -9.73
N ALA A 128 -2.46 1.40 -10.35
CA ALA A 128 -1.74 0.92 -11.52
C ALA A 128 -1.77 1.91 -12.70
N PHE A 129 -2.91 2.53 -12.99
CA PHE A 129 -3.07 3.39 -14.17
C PHE A 129 -2.76 4.87 -13.94
N ASN A 130 -2.85 5.37 -12.71
CA ASN A 130 -2.64 6.80 -12.41
C ASN A 130 -1.28 7.11 -11.75
N VAL A 131 -0.52 6.09 -11.36
CA VAL A 131 0.80 6.27 -10.74
C VAL A 131 1.88 5.68 -11.63
N ASP A 132 3.00 6.38 -11.74
CA ASP A 132 4.21 5.84 -12.36
C ASP A 132 4.96 5.00 -11.32
N LEU A 133 4.62 3.71 -11.27
CA LEU A 133 5.18 2.77 -10.31
C LEU A 133 6.53 2.22 -10.81
N PRO A 134 7.54 2.10 -9.93
CA PRO A 134 8.77 1.40 -10.27
C PRO A 134 8.51 -0.10 -10.46
N PRO A 135 9.50 -0.90 -10.90
CA PRO A 135 9.38 -2.36 -10.93
C PRO A 135 8.88 -2.91 -9.59
N LEU A 136 7.89 -3.80 -9.63
CA LEU A 136 7.26 -4.36 -8.44
C LEU A 136 7.46 -5.87 -8.34
N LEU A 137 7.78 -6.36 -7.13
CA LEU A 137 7.63 -7.77 -6.77
C LEU A 137 6.40 -7.91 -5.87
N ILE A 138 5.27 -8.31 -6.46
CA ILE A 138 4.05 -8.56 -5.70
C ILE A 138 4.16 -9.92 -5.04
N ILE A 139 4.04 -9.97 -3.72
CA ILE A 139 4.07 -11.21 -2.95
C ILE A 139 2.70 -11.41 -2.31
N THR A 140 2.09 -12.57 -2.57
CA THR A 140 0.82 -12.96 -1.94
C THR A 140 0.84 -14.45 -1.61
N CYS A 141 -0.11 -14.90 -0.80
CA CYS A 141 -0.24 -16.31 -0.43
C CYS A 141 -1.58 -16.86 -0.91
N GLY A 142 -1.61 -18.10 -1.38
CA GLY A 142 -2.78 -18.71 -2.01
C GLY A 142 -3.98 -18.97 -1.11
N ASP A 143 -3.84 -18.87 0.21
CA ASP A 143 -4.92 -18.97 1.19
C ASP A 143 -5.09 -17.66 1.99
N ASP A 144 -4.53 -16.56 1.46
CA ASP A 144 -4.65 -15.25 2.06
C ASP A 144 -6.02 -14.63 1.79
N PHE A 145 -6.61 -14.00 2.78
CA PHE A 145 -7.86 -13.26 2.59
C PHE A 145 -7.71 -12.00 1.73
N LEU A 146 -6.47 -11.52 1.51
CA LEU A 146 -6.12 -10.43 0.59
C LEU A 146 -5.58 -10.93 -0.77
N GLU A 147 -5.54 -12.25 -1.03
CA GLU A 147 -5.06 -12.78 -2.31
C GLU A 147 -5.75 -12.11 -3.51
N ALA A 148 -7.07 -11.95 -3.44
CA ALA A 148 -7.83 -11.35 -4.54
C ALA A 148 -7.40 -9.91 -4.86
N ASP A 149 -7.03 -9.13 -3.86
CA ASP A 149 -6.53 -7.76 -4.03
C ASP A 149 -5.16 -7.72 -4.72
N ASN A 150 -4.27 -8.61 -4.29
CA ASN A 150 -2.94 -8.73 -4.87
C ASN A 150 -3.00 -9.22 -6.33
N LEU A 151 -3.89 -10.16 -6.62
CA LEU A 151 -4.13 -10.61 -7.99
C LEU A 151 -4.79 -9.52 -8.85
N ALA A 152 -5.68 -8.70 -8.29
CA ALA A 152 -6.27 -7.56 -8.99
C ALA A 152 -5.22 -6.51 -9.36
N LEU A 153 -4.27 -6.23 -8.44
CA LEU A 153 -3.14 -5.35 -8.72
C LEU A 153 -2.26 -5.91 -9.84
N ALA A 154 -1.88 -7.20 -9.77
CA ALA A 154 -1.08 -7.85 -10.81
C ALA A 154 -1.78 -7.81 -12.17
N ALA A 155 -3.09 -8.06 -12.21
CA ALA A 155 -3.88 -7.98 -13.44
C ALA A 155 -3.93 -6.55 -14.01
N ALA A 156 -4.06 -5.52 -13.16
CA ALA A 156 -4.05 -4.13 -13.58
C ALA A 156 -2.68 -3.70 -14.14
N LEU A 157 -1.59 -4.09 -13.49
CA LEU A 157 -0.22 -3.84 -13.93
C LEU A 157 0.07 -4.52 -15.26
N SER A 158 -0.39 -5.77 -15.43
CA SER A 158 -0.27 -6.51 -16.69
C SER A 158 -1.00 -5.78 -17.83
N ARG A 159 -2.21 -5.29 -17.61
CA ARG A 159 -2.95 -4.50 -18.61
C ARG A 159 -2.27 -3.19 -18.97
N LYS A 160 -1.61 -2.55 -18.00
CA LYS A 160 -0.79 -1.35 -18.24
C LYS A 160 0.50 -1.65 -18.99
N GLY A 161 0.98 -2.89 -18.99
CA GLY A 161 2.31 -3.26 -19.47
C GLY A 161 3.44 -2.79 -18.54
N ALA A 162 3.16 -2.71 -17.24
CA ALA A 162 4.13 -2.32 -16.22
C ALA A 162 5.13 -3.47 -15.95
N ASP A 163 6.30 -3.12 -15.43
CA ASP A 163 7.32 -4.07 -15.01
C ASP A 163 7.00 -4.62 -13.62
N PHE A 164 6.66 -5.91 -13.53
CA PHE A 164 6.38 -6.56 -12.25
C PHE A 164 6.58 -8.07 -12.32
N GLU A 165 6.83 -8.65 -11.14
CA GLU A 165 6.79 -10.09 -10.89
C GLU A 165 5.72 -10.39 -9.84
N LEU A 166 5.08 -11.56 -9.95
CA LEU A 166 4.12 -12.07 -8.98
C LEU A 166 4.65 -13.37 -8.35
N PHE A 167 4.82 -13.38 -7.05
CA PHE A 167 5.14 -14.57 -6.27
C PHE A 167 3.96 -14.94 -5.38
N ALA A 168 3.28 -16.07 -5.69
CA ALA A 168 2.06 -16.54 -5.03
C ALA A 168 2.16 -18.01 -4.64
N PRO A 169 2.96 -18.38 -3.61
CA PRO A 169 3.12 -19.76 -3.19
C PRO A 169 1.82 -20.32 -2.58
N LYS A 170 1.56 -21.61 -2.84
CA LYS A 170 0.42 -22.36 -2.28
C LYS A 170 0.90 -23.65 -1.61
N PRO A 171 0.26 -24.15 -0.54
CA PRO A 171 -0.73 -23.46 0.32
C PRO A 171 0.00 -22.62 1.39
N ARG A 172 -0.36 -21.38 1.56
CA ARG A 172 0.19 -20.50 2.60
C ARG A 172 -0.88 -19.55 3.10
N ARG A 173 -0.90 -19.27 4.39
CA ARG A 173 -1.79 -18.28 5.00
C ARG A 173 -1.18 -16.89 4.94
N HIS A 174 -1.95 -15.88 5.35
CA HIS A 174 -1.50 -14.49 5.43
C HIS A 174 -0.14 -14.38 6.13
N GLU A 175 0.81 -13.67 5.51
CA GLU A 175 2.18 -13.42 6.01
C GLU A 175 3.04 -14.68 6.30
N THR A 176 2.66 -15.84 5.80
CA THR A 176 3.49 -17.06 5.90
C THR A 176 4.25 -17.30 4.61
N LEU A 177 5.46 -16.79 4.53
CA LEU A 177 6.42 -17.04 3.45
C LEU A 177 7.34 -18.20 3.76
#